data_bd893627b0182f43d5296c757e5cabfc
#
_entry.id   bd893627b0182f43d5296c757e5cabfc
#
_cell.length_a   1.000
_cell.length_b   1.000
_cell.length_c   1.000
_cell.angle_alpha   90.00
_cell.angle_beta   90.00
_cell.angle_gamma   90.00
#
_symmetry.space_group_name_H-M   'P 1'
#
loop_
_entity.id
_entity.type
_entity.pdbx_description
1 polymer ?
#
loop_
_entity_poly.entity_id
_entity_poly.type
_entity_poly.pdbx_seq_one_letter_code
_entity_poly.pdbx_strand_id
1 'polypeptide(L)'
;ITPPMSQWEDADLNEEKEKKKIRNNFEREAYLNSLTNNETDPVVQTDEGSRMSRAPIVNFAGQTGSGYPPDPSGAAGPNHYVQAVNTTYRVYDKTGNALTTTKNLNTLWPGSSNTGDPIVMYDRHADRWFISQFNDPAKILIAISTTSDPTGTYYAYTFNLTQFPDYPKYSIWWDGYYMTSNSIHTAVVFERTAMLAGSATPQMVSLTLPSLNSGGFRSPLPADADGPLPPDGTPCYFFNLEDNQFGVAQDQIEIYEMTTNWASPGSSQVVSSQQLPVASFDAVFTGGFANIAQPGTNQKLDVIQGVLMYRAQHMRWTGYNTIVLSHAVDLGSNRSGVRWYELRDANDGNWTVFQQGTYSPGTTMNRWMSSAAMDNYGNIGMAYSICDPSNTIYPGLA
;
A
#
# COMPACT_ATOMS: atom_id res chain seq x y z
N ILE A 1 -13.09 18.66 -15.37
CA ILE A 1 -13.05 17.42 -16.17
C ILE A 1 -11.90 17.52 -17.14
N THR A 2 -11.05 16.50 -17.19
CA THR A 2 -9.94 16.41 -18.15
C THR A 2 -10.45 16.07 -19.55
N PRO A 3 -9.71 16.36 -20.63
CA PRO A 3 -9.95 15.74 -21.93
C PRO A 3 -9.68 14.23 -21.88
N PRO A 4 -10.17 13.42 -22.84
CA PRO A 4 -9.84 11.99 -22.90
C PRO A 4 -8.38 11.76 -23.28
N MET A 5 -7.81 10.61 -22.87
CA MET A 5 -6.39 10.26 -23.08
C MET A 5 -5.92 10.34 -24.53
N SER A 6 -6.81 10.14 -25.50
CA SER A 6 -6.47 10.27 -26.91
C SER A 6 -6.00 11.67 -27.35
N GLN A 7 -6.29 12.68 -26.51
CA GLN A 7 -5.89 14.08 -26.73
C GLN A 7 -4.65 14.50 -25.91
N TRP A 8 -4.08 13.59 -25.13
CA TRP A 8 -2.92 13.90 -24.28
C TRP A 8 -1.62 13.64 -25.03
N GLU A 9 -0.63 14.47 -24.73
CA GLU A 9 0.72 14.28 -25.26
C GLU A 9 1.36 13.01 -24.71
N ASP A 10 2.18 12.38 -25.52
CA ASP A 10 2.95 11.19 -25.12
C ASP A 10 4.08 11.60 -24.16
N ALA A 11 4.42 10.73 -23.21
CA ALA A 11 5.54 10.96 -22.33
C ALA A 11 6.87 10.85 -23.08
N ASP A 12 7.78 11.76 -22.83
CA ASP A 12 9.19 11.63 -23.27
C ASP A 12 9.92 10.71 -22.25
N LEU A 13 10.15 9.46 -22.67
CA LEU A 13 10.83 8.45 -21.85
C LEU A 13 12.36 8.64 -21.82
N ASN A 14 12.91 9.57 -22.62
CA ASN A 14 14.34 9.86 -22.67
C ASN A 14 14.73 11.02 -21.73
N GLU A 15 13.77 11.71 -21.12
CA GLU A 15 14.09 12.72 -20.10
C GLU A 15 14.75 12.06 -18.89
N GLU A 16 16.01 12.42 -18.61
CA GLU A 16 16.64 12.08 -17.32
C GLU A 16 15.90 12.80 -16.20
N LYS A 17 15.06 12.07 -15.47
CA LYS A 17 14.37 12.62 -14.29
C LYS A 17 15.32 12.62 -13.11
N GLU A 18 15.41 13.76 -12.43
CA GLU A 18 16.22 13.93 -11.23
C GLU A 18 15.93 12.79 -10.23
N LYS A 19 17.02 12.26 -9.63
CA LYS A 19 16.91 11.31 -8.52
C LYS A 19 16.09 11.94 -7.41
N LYS A 20 14.97 11.31 -7.10
CA LYS A 20 14.10 11.72 -6.00
C LYS A 20 14.92 11.74 -4.71
N LYS A 21 15.06 12.88 -4.07
CA LYS A 21 15.63 12.94 -2.73
C LYS A 21 14.64 12.32 -1.77
N ILE A 22 15.01 11.17 -1.19
CA ILE A 22 14.25 10.56 -0.11
C ILE A 22 14.24 11.56 1.05
N ARG A 23 13.08 12.08 1.38
CA ARG A 23 12.91 13.05 2.48
C ARG A 23 12.84 12.31 3.82
N ASN A 24 13.46 12.87 4.85
CA ASN A 24 13.43 12.38 6.26
C ASN A 24 14.09 11.02 6.56
N ASN A 25 15.09 10.60 5.78
CA ASN A 25 15.73 9.31 5.99
C ASN A 25 16.66 9.23 7.20
N PHE A 26 17.36 10.33 7.52
CA PHE A 26 18.39 10.29 8.56
C PHE A 26 17.86 10.04 9.97
N GLU A 27 16.75 10.67 10.34
CA GLU A 27 16.12 10.48 11.66
C GLU A 27 15.55 9.07 11.80
N ARG A 28 14.91 8.57 10.76
CA ARG A 28 14.39 7.20 10.69
C ARG A 28 15.52 6.17 10.80
N GLU A 29 16.59 6.35 10.04
CA GLU A 29 17.73 5.45 10.03
C GLU A 29 18.43 5.43 11.40
N ALA A 30 18.63 6.60 12.01
CA ALA A 30 19.21 6.72 13.34
C ALA A 30 18.35 6.02 14.40
N TYR A 31 17.03 6.17 14.33
CA TYR A 31 16.11 5.49 15.24
C TYR A 31 16.18 3.96 15.08
N LEU A 32 16.04 3.44 13.87
CA LEU A 32 16.08 2.01 13.60
C LEU A 32 17.44 1.38 14.00
N ASN A 33 18.56 2.07 13.75
CA ASN A 33 19.87 1.60 14.15
C ASN A 33 20.10 1.63 15.69
N SER A 34 19.26 2.31 16.45
CA SER A 34 19.30 2.30 17.91
C SER A 34 18.62 1.08 18.54
N LEU A 35 17.86 0.33 17.76
CA LEU A 35 17.13 -0.84 18.20
C LEU A 35 17.99 -2.10 18.11
N THR A 36 17.69 -3.10 18.94
CA THR A 36 18.42 -4.36 18.98
C THR A 36 17.49 -5.53 18.65
N ASN A 37 17.87 -6.33 17.68
CA ASN A 37 17.15 -7.54 17.31
C ASN A 37 17.44 -8.67 18.32
N ASN A 38 16.43 -9.24 18.95
CA ASN A 38 16.62 -10.29 19.98
C ASN A 38 15.48 -11.31 20.11
N GLU A 39 14.44 -11.27 19.28
CA GLU A 39 13.30 -12.18 19.46
C GLU A 39 13.32 -13.36 18.50
N THR A 40 12.85 -14.50 19.00
CA THR A 40 12.64 -15.70 18.19
C THR A 40 11.21 -15.73 17.68
N ASP A 41 11.04 -15.88 16.38
CA ASP A 41 9.74 -16.04 15.74
C ASP A 41 9.21 -17.47 15.91
N PRO A 42 8.13 -17.68 16.70
CA PRO A 42 7.63 -19.03 17.02
C PRO A 42 6.75 -19.63 15.93
N VAL A 43 6.38 -18.88 14.89
CA VAL A 43 5.44 -19.31 13.84
C VAL A 43 6.07 -19.38 12.45
N VAL A 44 7.38 -19.62 12.38
CA VAL A 44 8.13 -19.76 11.12
C VAL A 44 7.66 -21.01 10.37
N GLN A 45 7.24 -20.82 9.14
CA GLN A 45 6.87 -21.85 8.18
C GLN A 45 8.10 -22.22 7.33
N THR A 46 8.68 -23.37 7.61
CA THR A 46 9.89 -23.88 6.94
C THR A 46 9.60 -24.77 5.75
N ASP A 47 8.40 -25.30 5.65
CA ASP A 47 7.96 -26.14 4.53
C ASP A 47 7.39 -25.29 3.40
N GLU A 48 7.79 -25.59 2.16
CA GLU A 48 7.26 -24.91 0.98
C GLU A 48 5.78 -25.21 0.71
N GLY A 49 5.24 -26.26 1.33
CA GLY A 49 3.92 -26.79 1.03
C GLY A 49 3.84 -27.43 -0.37
N SER A 50 2.65 -27.81 -0.77
CA SER A 50 2.42 -28.30 -2.12
C SER A 50 2.32 -27.11 -3.09
N ARG A 51 3.27 -26.96 -3.98
CA ARG A 51 3.22 -25.96 -5.04
C ARG A 51 2.12 -26.33 -6.05
N MET A 52 1.03 -25.60 -6.06
CA MET A 52 0.14 -25.57 -7.21
C MET A 52 0.66 -24.56 -8.21
N SER A 53 1.63 -24.92 -9.05
CA SER A 53 2.11 -24.03 -10.11
C SER A 53 1.08 -24.03 -11.25
N ARG A 54 0.24 -23.01 -11.30
CA ARG A 54 -0.44 -22.63 -12.52
C ARG A 54 0.36 -21.51 -13.17
N ALA A 55 0.73 -21.71 -14.45
CA ALA A 55 1.25 -20.59 -15.22
C ALA A 55 0.24 -19.43 -15.22
N PRO A 56 0.70 -18.18 -15.17
CA PRO A 56 -0.20 -17.04 -15.33
C PRO A 56 -1.02 -17.19 -16.62
N ILE A 57 -2.31 -16.86 -16.55
CA ILE A 57 -3.18 -16.88 -17.73
C ILE A 57 -2.69 -15.86 -18.76
N VAL A 58 -2.22 -14.71 -18.27
CA VAL A 58 -1.64 -13.64 -19.08
C VAL A 58 -0.36 -13.15 -18.39
N ASN A 59 0.71 -13.06 -19.16
CA ASN A 59 1.98 -12.48 -18.74
C ASN A 59 2.54 -11.64 -19.89
N PHE A 60 2.75 -10.35 -19.68
CA PHE A 60 3.26 -9.43 -20.68
C PHE A 60 4.18 -8.38 -20.07
N ALA A 61 5.05 -7.82 -20.89
CA ALA A 61 5.89 -6.70 -20.49
C ALA A 61 5.04 -5.43 -20.32
N GLY A 62 5.10 -4.81 -19.13
CA GLY A 62 4.47 -3.54 -18.86
C GLY A 62 5.21 -2.37 -19.53
N GLN A 63 4.87 -1.13 -19.13
CA GLN A 63 5.60 0.03 -19.61
C GLN A 63 7.01 0.09 -19.00
N THR A 64 7.95 0.58 -19.78
CA THR A 64 9.25 1.02 -19.25
C THR A 64 9.11 2.40 -18.65
N GLY A 65 9.61 2.60 -17.42
CA GLY A 65 9.68 3.90 -16.79
C GLY A 65 11.08 4.50 -16.89
N SER A 66 11.16 5.82 -16.89
CA SER A 66 12.43 6.57 -16.82
C SER A 66 12.76 7.06 -15.41
N GLY A 67 11.85 6.86 -14.44
CA GLY A 67 12.02 7.29 -13.06
C GLY A 67 12.91 6.36 -12.24
N TYR A 68 13.59 6.95 -11.26
CA TYR A 68 14.35 6.22 -10.26
C TYR A 68 14.09 6.82 -8.87
N PRO A 69 13.49 6.06 -7.94
CA PRO A 69 12.97 4.69 -8.08
C PRO A 69 11.78 4.56 -9.04
N PRO A 70 11.41 3.34 -9.47
CA PRO A 70 10.34 3.14 -10.46
C PRO A 70 8.92 3.29 -9.88
N ASP A 71 8.72 3.14 -8.58
CA ASP A 71 7.47 3.26 -7.84
C ASP A 71 6.25 2.70 -8.61
N PRO A 72 6.23 1.41 -8.99
CA PRO A 72 5.18 0.86 -9.81
C PRO A 72 3.89 0.71 -9.01
N SER A 73 2.77 1.08 -9.63
CA SER A 73 1.44 0.83 -9.12
C SER A 73 0.51 0.40 -10.25
N GLY A 74 -0.50 -0.39 -9.96
CA GLY A 74 -1.45 -0.81 -10.98
C GLY A 74 -2.67 -1.50 -10.40
N ALA A 75 -3.76 -1.45 -11.16
CA ALA A 75 -5.01 -2.12 -10.81
C ALA A 75 -5.65 -2.77 -12.03
N ALA A 76 -6.36 -3.87 -11.79
CA ALA A 76 -7.13 -4.59 -12.79
C ALA A 76 -8.63 -4.38 -12.55
N GLY A 77 -9.30 -3.80 -13.54
CA GLY A 77 -10.76 -3.77 -13.62
C GLY A 77 -11.29 -4.94 -14.48
N PRO A 78 -12.61 -4.97 -14.77
CA PRO A 78 -13.20 -6.02 -15.56
C PRO A 78 -12.62 -6.16 -16.97
N ASN A 79 -12.36 -5.03 -17.65
CA ASN A 79 -11.95 -5.00 -19.06
C ASN A 79 -10.54 -4.44 -19.28
N HIS A 80 -9.96 -3.76 -18.30
CA HIS A 80 -8.70 -3.04 -18.44
C HIS A 80 -7.74 -3.38 -17.30
N TYR A 81 -6.45 -3.15 -17.58
CA TYR A 81 -5.38 -3.01 -16.59
C TYR A 81 -4.73 -1.64 -16.75
N VAL A 82 -4.66 -0.87 -15.67
CA VAL A 82 -3.98 0.42 -15.65
C VAL A 82 -2.70 0.28 -14.87
N GLN A 83 -1.58 0.63 -15.47
CA GLN A 83 -0.26 0.65 -14.83
C GLN A 83 0.29 2.07 -14.77
N ALA A 84 0.78 2.45 -13.62
CA ALA A 84 1.62 3.64 -13.45
C ALA A 84 3.04 3.21 -13.07
N VAL A 85 4.03 3.93 -13.55
CA VAL A 85 5.44 3.79 -13.19
C VAL A 85 5.99 5.18 -12.97
N ASN A 86 6.27 5.50 -11.70
CA ASN A 86 6.69 6.80 -11.23
C ASN A 86 5.81 7.94 -11.78
N THR A 87 6.24 8.65 -12.80
CA THR A 87 5.60 9.84 -13.35
C THR A 87 4.78 9.59 -14.60
N THR A 88 4.60 8.32 -14.98
CA THR A 88 3.91 7.94 -16.21
C THR A 88 2.84 6.89 -15.96
N TYR A 89 1.86 6.77 -16.85
CA TYR A 89 0.89 5.69 -16.82
C TYR A 89 0.46 5.24 -18.23
N ARG A 90 -0.09 4.02 -18.30
CA ARG A 90 -0.53 3.36 -19.51
C ARG A 90 -1.69 2.42 -19.25
N VAL A 91 -2.56 2.28 -20.24
CA VAL A 91 -3.73 1.41 -20.16
C VAL A 91 -3.56 0.22 -21.12
N TYR A 92 -3.94 -0.95 -20.64
CA TYR A 92 -3.91 -2.22 -21.37
C TYR A 92 -5.28 -2.90 -21.34
N ASP A 93 -5.56 -3.72 -22.33
CA ASP A 93 -6.67 -4.68 -22.25
C ASP A 93 -6.29 -5.89 -21.36
N LYS A 94 -7.23 -6.79 -21.13
CA LYS A 94 -7.00 -7.98 -20.28
C LYS A 94 -6.15 -9.06 -20.95
N THR A 95 -5.78 -8.89 -22.21
CA THR A 95 -4.85 -9.79 -22.96
C THR A 95 -3.42 -9.23 -23.03
N GLY A 96 -3.22 -8.01 -22.50
CA GLY A 96 -1.92 -7.35 -22.43
C GLY A 96 -1.61 -6.43 -23.62
N ASN A 97 -2.56 -6.20 -24.52
CA ASN A 97 -2.38 -5.21 -25.58
C ASN A 97 -2.50 -3.81 -25.02
N ALA A 98 -1.55 -2.95 -25.35
CA ALA A 98 -1.60 -1.54 -24.96
C ALA A 98 -2.71 -0.82 -25.74
N LEU A 99 -3.63 -0.21 -25.02
CA LEU A 99 -4.71 0.60 -25.58
C LEU A 99 -4.31 2.08 -25.76
N THR A 100 -3.24 2.49 -25.09
CA THR A 100 -2.69 3.85 -25.17
C THR A 100 -1.19 3.79 -25.32
N THR A 101 -0.59 4.88 -25.82
CA THR A 101 0.82 5.18 -25.59
C THR A 101 1.05 5.49 -24.10
N THR A 102 2.30 5.55 -23.68
CA THR A 102 2.64 5.99 -22.31
C THR A 102 2.38 7.50 -22.17
N LYS A 103 1.66 7.90 -21.14
CA LYS A 103 1.27 9.28 -20.86
C LYS A 103 1.94 9.81 -19.60
N ASN A 104 2.22 11.13 -19.55
CA ASN A 104 2.65 11.77 -18.32
C ASN A 104 1.51 11.80 -17.31
N LEU A 105 1.81 11.45 -16.05
CA LEU A 105 0.81 11.35 -14.99
C LEU A 105 0.15 12.71 -14.69
N ASN A 106 0.93 13.81 -14.72
CA ASN A 106 0.42 15.15 -14.45
C ASN A 106 -0.54 15.71 -15.54
N THR A 107 -0.70 15.04 -16.67
CA THR A 107 -1.75 15.38 -17.64
C THR A 107 -3.16 15.28 -17.05
N LEU A 108 -3.34 14.46 -16.01
CA LEU A 108 -4.59 14.41 -15.22
C LEU A 108 -4.85 15.73 -14.46
N TRP A 109 -3.82 16.51 -14.16
CA TRP A 109 -3.91 17.79 -13.43
C TRP A 109 -3.10 18.85 -14.15
N PRO A 110 -3.63 19.45 -15.23
CA PRO A 110 -2.92 20.43 -16.02
C PRO A 110 -2.36 21.58 -15.19
N GLY A 111 -1.08 21.91 -15.40
CA GLY A 111 -0.36 22.94 -14.63
C GLY A 111 0.28 22.43 -13.32
N SER A 112 0.14 21.17 -12.97
CA SER A 112 0.86 20.56 -11.83
C SER A 112 2.22 20.01 -12.25
N SER A 113 3.11 19.87 -11.27
CA SER A 113 4.37 19.14 -11.47
C SER A 113 4.11 17.64 -11.58
N ASN A 114 5.00 16.93 -12.29
CA ASN A 114 4.95 15.50 -12.44
C ASN A 114 5.87 14.86 -11.38
N THR A 115 5.38 14.73 -10.14
CA THR A 115 6.19 14.40 -8.97
C THR A 115 6.25 12.90 -8.65
N GLY A 116 5.31 12.11 -9.16
CA GLY A 116 5.34 10.65 -9.05
C GLY A 116 4.71 10.10 -7.76
N ASP A 117 5.17 8.93 -7.29
CA ASP A 117 4.56 8.07 -6.28
C ASP A 117 3.08 7.81 -6.59
N PRO A 118 2.80 7.26 -7.78
CA PRO A 118 1.44 7.07 -8.20
C PRO A 118 0.78 5.94 -7.42
N ILE A 119 -0.50 6.10 -7.11
CA ILE A 119 -1.35 4.99 -6.69
C ILE A 119 -2.49 4.86 -7.69
N VAL A 120 -2.69 3.64 -8.17
CA VAL A 120 -3.79 3.27 -9.05
C VAL A 120 -4.68 2.28 -8.31
N MET A 121 -5.97 2.58 -8.22
CA MET A 121 -6.99 1.66 -7.71
C MET A 121 -8.15 1.57 -8.68
N TYR A 122 -8.85 0.45 -8.64
CA TYR A 122 -10.14 0.27 -9.30
C TYR A 122 -11.23 0.18 -8.24
N ASP A 123 -12.05 1.23 -8.16
CA ASP A 123 -13.25 1.23 -7.32
C ASP A 123 -14.34 0.36 -7.97
N ARG A 124 -14.36 -0.91 -7.60
CA ARG A 124 -15.31 -1.90 -8.13
C ARG A 124 -16.77 -1.61 -7.79
N HIS A 125 -17.01 -0.86 -6.71
CA HIS A 125 -18.35 -0.52 -6.24
C HIS A 125 -18.99 0.61 -7.03
N ALA A 126 -18.14 1.47 -7.60
CA ALA A 126 -18.56 2.57 -8.47
C ALA A 126 -18.27 2.31 -9.95
N ASP A 127 -17.49 1.26 -10.27
CA ASP A 127 -16.95 0.99 -11.61
C ASP A 127 -16.16 2.19 -12.13
N ARG A 128 -15.18 2.64 -11.34
CA ARG A 128 -14.35 3.82 -11.60
C ARG A 128 -12.88 3.57 -11.28
N TRP A 129 -12.03 4.28 -11.99
CA TRP A 129 -10.59 4.31 -11.74
C TRP A 129 -10.22 5.48 -10.86
N PHE A 130 -9.41 5.21 -9.86
CA PHE A 130 -8.78 6.17 -8.98
C PHE A 130 -7.29 6.23 -9.29
N ILE A 131 -6.76 7.41 -9.58
CA ILE A 131 -5.33 7.64 -9.80
C ILE A 131 -4.92 8.80 -8.92
N SER A 132 -3.78 8.69 -8.24
CA SER A 132 -3.22 9.78 -7.45
C SER A 132 -1.74 9.94 -7.66
N GLN A 133 -1.25 11.13 -7.38
CA GLN A 133 0.15 11.44 -7.12
C GLN A 133 0.25 12.52 -6.05
N PHE A 134 1.39 12.63 -5.38
CA PHE A 134 1.63 13.79 -4.54
C PHE A 134 2.12 14.99 -5.36
N ASN A 135 2.10 16.20 -4.77
CA ASN A 135 2.67 17.41 -5.36
C ASN A 135 3.21 18.33 -4.27
N ASP A 136 4.25 19.05 -4.60
CA ASP A 136 4.89 20.03 -3.70
C ASP A 136 3.97 21.25 -3.42
N PRO A 137 4.10 21.88 -2.24
CA PRO A 137 4.93 21.47 -1.10
C PRO A 137 4.27 20.40 -0.22
N ALA A 138 2.95 20.30 -0.18
CA ALA A 138 2.17 19.38 0.66
C ALA A 138 0.77 19.19 0.07
N LYS A 139 0.70 18.56 -1.09
CA LYS A 139 -0.56 18.34 -1.81
C LYS A 139 -0.71 16.87 -2.20
N ILE A 140 -1.96 16.45 -2.26
CA ILE A 140 -2.38 15.23 -2.92
C ILE A 140 -3.25 15.61 -4.12
N LEU A 141 -2.94 15.01 -5.26
CA LEU A 141 -3.71 15.10 -6.49
C LEU A 141 -4.43 13.77 -6.69
N ILE A 142 -5.75 13.82 -6.88
CA ILE A 142 -6.59 12.64 -7.10
C ILE A 142 -7.43 12.84 -8.36
N ALA A 143 -7.47 11.83 -9.22
CA ALA A 143 -8.31 11.80 -10.39
C ALA A 143 -9.22 10.57 -10.36
N ILE A 144 -10.53 10.80 -10.60
CA ILE A 144 -11.55 9.74 -10.66
C ILE A 144 -12.08 9.69 -12.09
N SER A 145 -12.04 8.53 -12.73
CA SER A 145 -12.58 8.40 -14.09
C SER A 145 -14.09 8.69 -14.10
N THR A 146 -14.58 9.34 -15.15
CA THR A 146 -16.01 9.65 -15.27
C THR A 146 -16.86 8.44 -15.64
N THR A 147 -16.22 7.41 -16.19
CA THR A 147 -16.82 6.13 -16.60
C THR A 147 -15.92 4.96 -16.22
N SER A 148 -16.34 3.74 -16.54
CA SER A 148 -15.53 2.51 -16.39
C SER A 148 -14.35 2.42 -17.37
N ASP A 149 -14.33 3.24 -18.40
CA ASP A 149 -13.23 3.30 -19.36
C ASP A 149 -12.11 4.22 -18.87
N PRO A 150 -10.91 3.65 -18.53
CA PRO A 150 -9.78 4.46 -18.04
C PRO A 150 -9.13 5.33 -19.12
N THR A 151 -9.47 5.14 -20.40
CA THR A 151 -8.99 5.99 -21.49
C THR A 151 -9.82 7.25 -21.68
N GLY A 152 -10.95 7.35 -20.99
CA GLY A 152 -11.90 8.46 -21.06
C GLY A 152 -11.45 9.71 -20.28
N THR A 153 -12.41 10.43 -19.78
CA THR A 153 -12.21 11.67 -19.02
C THR A 153 -12.16 11.42 -17.52
N TYR A 154 -11.61 12.37 -16.77
CA TYR A 154 -11.49 12.29 -15.30
C TYR A 154 -11.98 13.56 -14.62
N TYR A 155 -12.54 13.41 -13.43
CA TYR A 155 -12.67 14.47 -12.45
C TYR A 155 -11.35 14.58 -11.70
N ALA A 156 -10.70 15.74 -11.78
CA ALA A 156 -9.38 15.99 -11.19
C ALA A 156 -9.52 16.89 -9.96
N TYR A 157 -8.91 16.50 -8.85
CA TYR A 157 -8.98 17.15 -7.55
C TYR A 157 -7.61 17.44 -7.01
N THR A 158 -7.48 18.52 -6.23
CA THR A 158 -6.28 18.89 -5.50
C THR A 158 -6.65 19.18 -4.05
N PHE A 159 -6.01 18.46 -3.12
CA PHE A 159 -6.17 18.66 -1.69
C PHE A 159 -4.86 19.13 -1.07
N ASN A 160 -4.95 20.14 -0.19
CA ASN A 160 -3.82 20.64 0.56
C ASN A 160 -3.74 19.92 1.90
N LEU A 161 -2.55 19.43 2.24
CA LEU A 161 -2.25 18.78 3.51
C LEU A 161 -1.36 19.69 4.37
N THR A 162 -1.17 19.33 5.63
CA THR A 162 -0.31 20.07 6.56
C THR A 162 1.18 19.76 6.35
N GLN A 163 1.48 18.56 5.84
CA GLN A 163 2.84 18.09 5.57
C GLN A 163 2.86 17.32 4.25
N PHE A 164 4.04 17.15 3.67
CA PHE A 164 4.21 16.37 2.45
C PHE A 164 3.85 14.90 2.69
N PRO A 165 2.92 14.33 1.90
CA PRO A 165 2.40 12.98 2.14
C PRO A 165 3.27 11.91 1.47
N ASP A 166 4.49 11.70 1.94
CA ASP A 166 5.38 10.68 1.43
C ASP A 166 4.85 9.26 1.71
N TYR A 167 5.03 8.34 0.77
CA TYR A 167 4.57 6.96 0.89
C TYR A 167 3.05 6.81 1.16
N PRO A 168 2.17 7.42 0.35
CA PRO A 168 0.73 7.38 0.60
C PRO A 168 0.17 5.96 0.43
N LYS A 169 -0.77 5.58 1.28
CA LYS A 169 -1.52 4.33 1.21
C LYS A 169 -3.00 4.65 1.24
N TYR A 170 -3.74 4.14 0.25
CA TYR A 170 -5.16 4.41 0.09
C TYR A 170 -6.02 3.18 0.28
N SER A 171 -7.30 3.42 0.54
CA SER A 171 -8.33 2.39 0.51
C SER A 171 -9.68 2.95 0.05
N ILE A 172 -10.54 2.04 -0.34
CA ILE A 172 -11.93 2.30 -0.72
C ILE A 172 -12.82 1.82 0.42
N TRP A 173 -13.67 2.70 0.92
CA TRP A 173 -14.67 2.40 1.94
C TRP A 173 -16.04 2.88 1.50
N TRP A 174 -17.10 2.55 2.24
CA TRP A 174 -18.47 2.89 1.84
C TRP A 174 -18.70 4.40 1.70
N ASP A 175 -18.08 5.20 2.57
CA ASP A 175 -18.27 6.66 2.68
C ASP A 175 -17.11 7.50 2.16
N GLY A 176 -15.91 6.92 1.94
CA GLY A 176 -14.71 7.68 1.61
C GLY A 176 -13.61 6.91 0.91
N TYR A 177 -12.70 7.64 0.30
CA TYR A 177 -11.35 7.18 -0.03
C TYR A 177 -10.45 7.57 1.14
N TYR A 178 -9.95 6.58 1.87
CA TYR A 178 -9.12 6.80 3.05
C TYR A 178 -7.64 6.77 2.70
N MET A 179 -6.83 7.54 3.41
CA MET A 179 -5.39 7.64 3.15
C MET A 179 -4.61 7.80 4.45
N THR A 180 -3.42 7.20 4.49
CA THR A 180 -2.33 7.51 5.42
C THR A 180 -1.05 7.78 4.64
N SER A 181 -0.04 8.29 5.30
CA SER A 181 1.34 8.38 4.79
C SER A 181 2.34 8.33 5.95
N ASN A 182 3.61 8.15 5.64
CA ASN A 182 4.63 8.04 6.68
C ASN A 182 4.98 9.37 7.38
N SER A 183 4.56 10.49 6.81
CA SER A 183 5.00 11.83 7.24
C SER A 183 3.97 12.56 8.10
N ILE A 184 2.69 12.27 7.92
CA ILE A 184 1.63 13.12 8.49
C ILE A 184 0.99 12.56 9.77
N HIS A 185 1.26 11.31 10.13
CA HIS A 185 0.67 10.61 11.30
C HIS A 185 -0.83 10.86 11.46
N THR A 186 -1.52 11.03 10.34
CA THR A 186 -2.95 11.31 10.28
C THR A 186 -3.66 10.29 9.41
N ALA A 187 -4.89 9.99 9.79
CA ALA A 187 -5.88 9.40 8.92
C ALA A 187 -6.55 10.53 8.12
N VAL A 188 -6.54 10.42 6.83
CA VAL A 188 -7.18 11.36 5.91
C VAL A 188 -8.30 10.63 5.16
N VAL A 189 -9.43 11.30 4.96
CA VAL A 189 -10.51 10.77 4.15
C VAL A 189 -11.03 11.82 3.19
N PHE A 190 -11.31 11.41 1.96
CA PHE A 190 -11.87 12.22 0.89
C PHE A 190 -13.30 11.77 0.59
N GLU A 191 -14.21 12.73 0.40
CA GLU A 191 -15.64 12.50 0.20
C GLU A 191 -15.92 11.75 -1.12
N ARG A 192 -15.95 10.42 -1.07
CA ARG A 192 -16.07 9.54 -2.23
C ARG A 192 -17.28 9.87 -3.09
N THR A 193 -18.45 10.04 -2.48
CA THR A 193 -19.70 10.31 -3.22
C THR A 193 -19.64 11.62 -3.99
N ALA A 194 -19.13 12.68 -3.38
CA ALA A 194 -18.96 13.98 -4.05
C ALA A 194 -17.92 13.92 -5.18
N MET A 195 -16.82 13.18 -4.98
CA MET A 195 -15.78 12.99 -6.00
C MET A 195 -16.31 12.18 -7.19
N LEU A 196 -17.06 11.13 -6.96
CA LEU A 196 -17.71 10.32 -8.02
C LEU A 196 -18.74 11.12 -8.82
N ALA A 197 -19.43 12.06 -8.16
CA ALA A 197 -20.39 12.97 -8.81
C ALA A 197 -19.73 14.14 -9.55
N GLY A 198 -18.42 14.31 -9.46
CA GLY A 198 -17.73 15.44 -10.07
C GLY A 198 -17.97 16.78 -9.38
N SER A 199 -18.28 16.77 -8.08
CA SER A 199 -18.45 18.01 -7.30
C SER A 199 -17.19 18.88 -7.41
N ALA A 200 -17.38 20.19 -7.53
CA ALA A 200 -16.26 21.13 -7.56
C ALA A 200 -15.57 21.29 -6.19
N THR A 201 -16.26 20.93 -5.11
CA THR A 201 -15.81 21.14 -3.72
C THR A 201 -16.04 19.88 -2.86
N PRO A 202 -15.45 18.73 -3.21
CA PRO A 202 -15.53 17.57 -2.33
C PRO A 202 -14.79 17.85 -1.03
N GLN A 203 -15.30 17.35 0.06
CA GLN A 203 -14.73 17.57 1.38
C GLN A 203 -13.56 16.61 1.65
N MET A 204 -12.68 17.01 2.57
CA MET A 204 -11.61 16.20 3.13
C MET A 204 -11.61 16.37 4.65
N VAL A 205 -11.46 15.27 5.38
CA VAL A 205 -11.24 15.27 6.83
C VAL A 205 -9.86 14.68 7.10
N SER A 206 -9.10 15.31 8.01
CA SER A 206 -7.77 14.84 8.44
C SER A 206 -7.73 14.86 9.96
N LEU A 207 -7.47 13.70 10.57
CA LEU A 207 -7.43 13.52 12.03
C LEU A 207 -6.13 12.85 12.44
N THR A 208 -5.51 13.36 13.50
CA THR A 208 -4.29 12.74 14.05
C THR A 208 -4.61 11.39 14.67
N LEU A 209 -3.86 10.36 14.30
CA LEU A 209 -3.94 9.03 14.91
C LEU A 209 -3.43 9.10 16.35
N PRO A 210 -4.26 8.79 17.35
CA PRO A 210 -3.86 8.90 18.75
C PRO A 210 -2.80 7.85 19.07
N SER A 211 -1.82 8.23 19.89
CA SER A 211 -0.77 7.34 20.39
C SER A 211 0.13 6.68 19.33
N LEU A 212 -0.01 7.04 18.06
CA LEU A 212 0.89 6.52 17.03
C LEU A 212 2.33 6.93 17.36
N ASN A 213 3.20 5.95 17.52
CA ASN A 213 4.61 6.19 17.78
C ASN A 213 5.21 6.96 16.58
N SER A 214 5.81 8.11 16.85
CA SER A 214 6.42 8.96 15.81
C SER A 214 7.82 8.51 15.40
N GLY A 215 8.41 7.54 16.11
CA GLY A 215 9.72 6.99 15.78
C GLY A 215 9.68 6.08 14.56
N GLY A 216 10.69 6.16 13.71
CA GLY A 216 10.84 5.30 12.55
C GLY A 216 9.87 5.63 11.41
N PHE A 217 9.63 4.64 10.59
CA PHE A 217 8.73 4.73 9.42
C PHE A 217 7.36 4.17 9.81
N ARG A 218 6.35 4.99 9.81
CA ARG A 218 4.99 4.62 10.21
C ARG A 218 4.00 5.00 9.12
N SER A 219 3.27 4.02 8.62
CA SER A 219 2.20 4.20 7.65
C SER A 219 1.12 3.15 7.90
N PRO A 220 0.23 3.37 8.89
CA PRO A 220 -0.88 2.45 9.14
C PRO A 220 -1.70 2.24 7.86
N LEU A 221 -2.15 1.01 7.60
CA LEU A 221 -2.92 0.70 6.40
C LEU A 221 -4.42 0.89 6.66
N PRO A 222 -5.12 1.72 5.88
CA PRO A 222 -6.58 1.76 5.92
C PRO A 222 -7.18 0.48 5.34
N ALA A 223 -8.27 -0.01 5.95
CA ALA A 223 -9.02 -1.17 5.48
C ALA A 223 -9.60 -0.90 4.08
N ASP A 224 -9.27 -1.77 3.12
CA ASP A 224 -9.67 -1.65 1.72
C ASP A 224 -10.76 -2.66 1.39
N ALA A 225 -11.99 -2.18 1.16
CA ALA A 225 -13.15 -3.03 0.94
C ALA A 225 -13.07 -3.76 -0.40
N ASP A 226 -12.88 -5.08 -0.32
CA ASP A 226 -12.81 -5.98 -1.45
C ASP A 226 -13.90 -7.06 -1.30
N GLY A 227 -14.93 -7.03 -2.08
CA GLY A 227 -16.16 -7.76 -1.86
C GLY A 227 -17.32 -6.79 -1.57
N PRO A 228 -18.40 -7.17 -0.87
CA PRO A 228 -19.46 -6.24 -0.50
C PRO A 228 -18.95 -5.11 0.40
N LEU A 229 -19.39 -3.87 0.14
CA LEU A 229 -19.10 -2.75 1.04
C LEU A 229 -19.63 -3.06 2.46
N PRO A 230 -18.93 -2.57 3.50
CA PRO A 230 -19.46 -2.62 4.85
C PRO A 230 -20.75 -1.78 4.93
N PRO A 231 -21.64 -2.07 5.91
CA PRO A 231 -22.86 -1.29 6.12
C PRO A 231 -22.56 0.19 6.38
N ASP A 232 -23.50 1.04 6.00
CA ASP A 232 -23.42 2.47 6.32
C ASP A 232 -23.25 2.66 7.84
N GLY A 233 -22.35 3.57 8.21
CA GLY A 233 -22.01 3.82 9.60
C GLY A 233 -20.90 2.94 10.16
N THR A 234 -20.43 1.91 9.43
CA THR A 234 -19.24 1.14 9.84
C THR A 234 -18.01 2.05 9.78
N PRO A 235 -17.23 2.21 10.88
CA PRO A 235 -16.00 2.99 10.87
C PRO A 235 -14.98 2.38 9.90
N CYS A 236 -14.11 3.20 9.31
CA CYS A 236 -12.95 2.67 8.59
C CYS A 236 -11.87 2.30 9.60
N TYR A 237 -11.35 1.09 9.49
CA TYR A 237 -10.27 0.60 10.34
C TYR A 237 -8.91 0.94 9.74
N PHE A 238 -7.92 1.17 10.62
CA PHE A 238 -6.53 1.30 10.23
C PHE A 238 -5.69 0.34 11.07
N PHE A 239 -4.73 -0.30 10.43
CA PHE A 239 -3.88 -1.30 11.06
C PHE A 239 -2.44 -0.80 11.07
N ASN A 240 -1.82 -0.81 12.23
CA ASN A 240 -0.43 -0.44 12.42
C ASN A 240 0.36 -1.58 13.05
N LEU A 241 1.57 -1.80 12.57
CA LEU A 241 2.50 -2.76 13.13
C LEU A 241 3.23 -2.14 14.32
N GLU A 242 3.22 -2.82 15.46
CA GLU A 242 4.01 -2.47 16.63
C GLU A 242 4.86 -3.66 17.07
N ASP A 243 6.16 -3.54 16.87
CA ASP A 243 7.19 -4.40 17.44
C ASP A 243 7.46 -3.93 18.88
N ASN A 244 7.71 -4.84 19.81
CA ASN A 244 8.00 -4.49 21.20
C ASN A 244 9.22 -3.57 21.35
N GLN A 245 10.14 -3.63 20.41
CA GLN A 245 11.30 -2.73 20.35
C GLN A 245 10.91 -1.28 20.07
N PHE A 246 9.71 -1.02 19.56
CA PHE A 246 9.17 0.33 19.36
C PHE A 246 8.61 0.97 20.65
N GLY A 247 8.77 0.29 21.80
CA GLY A 247 8.40 0.80 23.12
C GLY A 247 7.04 0.34 23.63
N VAL A 248 6.39 -0.60 22.94
CA VAL A 248 5.20 -1.31 23.42
C VAL A 248 5.58 -2.55 24.23
N ALA A 249 4.64 -3.09 25.02
CA ALA A 249 4.92 -4.19 25.95
C ALA A 249 5.16 -5.54 25.26
N GLN A 250 4.59 -5.71 24.07
CA GLN A 250 4.64 -6.94 23.26
C GLN A 250 4.34 -6.62 21.81
N ASP A 251 4.68 -7.53 20.92
CA ASP A 251 4.34 -7.42 19.50
C ASP A 251 2.82 -7.46 19.30
N GLN A 252 2.34 -6.50 18.52
CA GLN A 252 0.91 -6.32 18.34
C GLN A 252 0.56 -5.63 17.02
N ILE A 253 -0.69 -5.76 16.62
CA ILE A 253 -1.32 -4.91 15.62
C ILE A 253 -2.18 -3.90 16.37
N GLU A 254 -1.83 -2.63 16.27
CA GLU A 254 -2.69 -1.54 16.77
C GLU A 254 -3.76 -1.24 15.73
N ILE A 255 -5.02 -1.14 16.19
CA ILE A 255 -6.19 -0.93 15.35
C ILE A 255 -6.82 0.41 15.73
N TYR A 256 -7.04 1.24 14.73
CA TYR A 256 -7.76 2.50 14.86
C TYR A 256 -9.09 2.41 14.13
N GLU A 257 -10.08 3.15 14.63
CA GLU A 257 -11.38 3.33 14.00
C GLU A 257 -11.62 4.80 13.71
N MET A 258 -11.93 5.11 12.45
CA MET A 258 -12.32 6.46 12.05
C MET A 258 -13.78 6.48 11.62
N THR A 259 -14.56 7.30 12.32
CA THR A 259 -15.94 7.62 11.95
C THR A 259 -15.99 9.00 11.32
N THR A 260 -16.45 9.07 10.08
CA THR A 260 -16.55 10.31 9.32
C THR A 260 -17.99 10.80 9.25
N ASN A 261 -18.18 12.09 9.46
CA ASN A 261 -19.49 12.75 9.34
C ASN A 261 -19.44 13.86 8.29
N TRP A 262 -19.86 13.55 7.09
CA TRP A 262 -19.84 14.52 5.97
C TRP A 262 -20.83 15.68 6.14
N ALA A 263 -21.89 15.52 6.91
CA ALA A 263 -22.82 16.59 7.23
C ALA A 263 -22.24 17.58 8.27
N SER A 264 -21.31 17.12 9.10
CA SER A 264 -20.62 17.92 10.13
C SER A 264 -19.17 17.43 10.28
N PRO A 265 -18.26 17.75 9.33
CA PRO A 265 -16.91 17.20 9.30
C PRO A 265 -16.10 17.38 10.60
N GLY A 266 -16.35 18.48 11.33
CA GLY A 266 -15.72 18.74 12.62
C GLY A 266 -16.13 17.79 13.75
N SER A 267 -17.16 16.97 13.56
CA SER A 267 -17.57 15.92 14.51
C SER A 267 -17.03 14.53 14.17
N SER A 268 -16.24 14.42 13.10
CA SER A 268 -15.54 13.18 12.76
C SER A 268 -14.49 12.84 13.83
N GLN A 269 -14.29 11.56 14.07
CA GLN A 269 -13.41 11.08 15.14
C GLN A 269 -12.53 9.93 14.66
N VAL A 270 -11.35 9.81 15.26
CA VAL A 270 -10.48 8.63 15.18
C VAL A 270 -10.05 8.23 16.58
N VAL A 271 -10.11 6.95 16.89
CA VAL A 271 -9.72 6.39 18.18
C VAL A 271 -8.78 5.20 17.98
N SER A 272 -7.86 4.96 18.93
CA SER A 272 -7.19 3.67 19.05
C SER A 272 -8.17 2.72 19.74
N SER A 273 -8.74 1.79 18.99
CA SER A 273 -9.83 0.93 19.46
C SER A 273 -9.32 -0.37 20.06
N GLN A 274 -8.21 -0.90 19.56
CA GLN A 274 -7.69 -2.18 20.01
C GLN A 274 -6.18 -2.29 19.83
N GLN A 275 -5.49 -2.88 20.83
CA GLN A 275 -4.13 -3.43 20.68
C GLN A 275 -4.24 -4.95 20.64
N LEU A 276 -4.05 -5.53 19.47
CA LEU A 276 -4.21 -6.96 19.25
C LEU A 276 -2.85 -7.66 19.36
N PRO A 277 -2.59 -8.45 20.44
CA PRO A 277 -1.36 -9.21 20.58
C PRO A 277 -1.22 -10.24 19.46
N VAL A 278 0.02 -10.40 18.96
CA VAL A 278 0.38 -11.38 17.94
C VAL A 278 1.54 -12.23 18.43
N ALA A 279 1.86 -13.32 17.71
CA ALA A 279 3.08 -14.08 18.01
C ALA A 279 4.33 -13.21 17.79
N SER A 280 5.32 -13.36 18.65
CA SER A 280 6.57 -12.57 18.61
C SER A 280 7.23 -12.58 17.24
N PHE A 281 7.80 -11.45 16.88
CA PHE A 281 8.59 -11.28 15.67
C PHE A 281 9.64 -10.18 15.88
N ASP A 282 10.56 -10.06 14.94
CA ASP A 282 11.48 -8.95 14.88
C ASP A 282 11.33 -8.26 13.53
N ALA A 283 10.89 -7.02 13.53
CA ALA A 283 10.76 -6.19 12.33
C ALA A 283 11.96 -5.24 12.15
N VAL A 284 13.02 -5.36 12.98
CA VAL A 284 14.19 -4.50 12.98
C VAL A 284 15.35 -5.17 12.27
N PHE A 285 15.83 -4.56 11.21
CA PHE A 285 17.00 -5.01 10.44
C PHE A 285 18.17 -4.06 10.67
N THR A 286 19.36 -4.61 10.74
CA THR A 286 20.57 -3.78 10.81
C THR A 286 20.92 -3.18 9.45
N GLY A 287 21.50 -1.96 9.44
CA GLY A 287 21.95 -1.29 8.23
C GLY A 287 20.97 -0.30 7.61
N GLY A 288 19.97 0.14 8.36
CA GLY A 288 19.02 1.19 7.93
C GLY A 288 18.25 0.80 6.67
N PHE A 289 18.55 1.44 5.55
CA PHE A 289 17.98 1.16 4.22
C PHE A 289 18.79 0.19 3.37
N ALA A 290 19.81 -0.45 3.94
CA ALA A 290 20.72 -1.34 3.24
C ALA A 290 20.82 -2.70 3.96
N ASN A 291 19.72 -3.46 3.91
CA ASN A 291 19.57 -4.68 4.71
C ASN A 291 19.91 -5.94 3.92
N ILE A 292 19.29 -6.16 2.77
CA ILE A 292 19.37 -7.41 2.02
C ILE A 292 20.54 -7.40 1.07
N ALA A 293 21.46 -8.35 1.29
CA ALA A 293 22.56 -8.59 0.37
C ALA A 293 22.06 -9.23 -0.93
N GLN A 294 22.71 -8.92 -2.04
CA GLN A 294 22.38 -9.46 -3.36
C GLN A 294 23.65 -9.94 -4.09
N PRO A 295 23.52 -10.85 -5.08
CA PRO A 295 24.67 -11.36 -5.81
C PRO A 295 25.38 -10.28 -6.64
N GLY A 296 26.70 -10.40 -6.79
CA GLY A 296 27.51 -9.65 -7.74
C GLY A 296 27.75 -8.17 -7.41
N THR A 297 27.32 -7.68 -6.23
CA THR A 297 27.52 -6.29 -5.81
C THR A 297 27.52 -6.17 -4.29
N ASN A 298 28.15 -5.10 -3.77
CA ASN A 298 28.05 -4.71 -2.36
C ASN A 298 26.84 -3.80 -2.07
N GLN A 299 26.12 -3.35 -3.10
CA GLN A 299 24.89 -2.58 -2.94
C GLN A 299 23.81 -3.50 -2.35
N LYS A 300 23.24 -3.10 -1.22
CA LYS A 300 22.16 -3.82 -0.56
C LYS A 300 20.81 -3.22 -0.92
N LEU A 301 19.76 -4.00 -0.70
CA LEU A 301 18.35 -3.62 -0.92
C LEU A 301 17.67 -3.27 0.40
N ASP A 302 16.69 -2.38 0.35
CA ASP A 302 15.86 -1.99 1.49
C ASP A 302 14.67 -2.94 1.61
N VAL A 303 14.37 -3.41 2.81
CA VAL A 303 13.17 -4.20 3.13
C VAL A 303 11.96 -3.34 3.46
N ILE A 304 12.12 -2.04 3.63
CA ILE A 304 11.12 -1.12 4.21
C ILE A 304 10.59 -1.70 5.54
N GLN A 305 11.51 -1.81 6.51
CA GLN A 305 11.26 -2.44 7.80
C GLN A 305 10.25 -1.68 8.67
N GLY A 306 9.57 -2.40 9.57
CA GLY A 306 8.71 -1.82 10.60
C GLY A 306 7.38 -1.27 10.11
N VAL A 307 6.89 -1.69 8.93
CA VAL A 307 5.59 -1.30 8.39
C VAL A 307 4.86 -2.48 7.77
N LEU A 308 3.53 -2.43 7.81
CA LEU A 308 2.67 -3.33 7.04
C LEU A 308 2.78 -3.01 5.55
N MET A 309 2.83 -4.07 4.74
CA MET A 309 2.85 -3.94 3.28
C MET A 309 1.43 -3.78 2.73
N TYR A 310 1.28 -2.91 1.74
CA TYR A 310 0.01 -2.63 1.08
C TYR A 310 -0.54 -3.90 0.39
N ARG A 311 -1.80 -4.22 0.59
CA ARG A 311 -2.92 -3.51 1.21
C ARG A 311 -3.47 -4.27 2.43
N ALA A 312 -4.28 -3.62 3.27
CA ALA A 312 -5.13 -4.27 4.27
C ALA A 312 -6.46 -4.65 3.61
N GLN A 313 -6.52 -5.82 2.96
CA GLN A 313 -7.72 -6.28 2.28
C GLN A 313 -8.82 -6.64 3.28
N HIS A 314 -9.94 -5.93 3.22
CA HIS A 314 -11.13 -6.24 3.99
C HIS A 314 -12.15 -6.99 3.13
N MET A 315 -12.61 -8.15 3.63
CA MET A 315 -13.70 -8.90 3.00
C MET A 315 -14.81 -9.20 3.99
N ARG A 316 -16.05 -9.14 3.51
CA ARG A 316 -17.24 -9.50 4.28
C ARG A 316 -17.73 -10.88 3.89
N TRP A 317 -17.98 -11.68 4.92
CA TRP A 317 -18.52 -13.04 4.83
C TRP A 317 -19.86 -13.13 5.56
N THR A 318 -20.55 -14.25 5.43
CA THR A 318 -21.75 -14.49 6.25
C THR A 318 -21.33 -14.69 7.71
N GLY A 319 -21.63 -13.69 8.55
CA GLY A 319 -21.40 -13.75 10.00
C GLY A 319 -20.05 -13.22 10.49
N TYR A 320 -19.13 -12.87 9.61
CA TYR A 320 -17.83 -12.30 10.01
C TYR A 320 -17.18 -11.48 8.90
N ASN A 321 -16.16 -10.71 9.27
CA ASN A 321 -15.29 -10.00 8.34
C ASN A 321 -13.86 -10.54 8.46
N THR A 322 -13.05 -10.34 7.43
CA THR A 322 -11.62 -10.67 7.45
C THR A 322 -10.77 -9.47 7.04
N ILE A 323 -9.59 -9.40 7.63
CA ILE A 323 -8.47 -8.55 7.16
C ILE A 323 -7.26 -9.46 6.93
N VAL A 324 -6.60 -9.30 5.78
CA VAL A 324 -5.31 -9.93 5.48
C VAL A 324 -4.22 -8.87 5.51
N LEU A 325 -3.16 -9.14 6.28
CA LEU A 325 -2.00 -8.25 6.45
C LEU A 325 -0.70 -9.02 6.22
N SER A 326 0.36 -8.32 5.83
CA SER A 326 1.70 -8.89 5.77
C SER A 326 2.79 -7.84 5.97
N HIS A 327 3.98 -8.28 6.41
CA HIS A 327 5.17 -7.46 6.56
C HIS A 327 6.46 -8.30 6.52
N ALA A 328 7.61 -7.66 6.42
CA ALA A 328 8.90 -8.32 6.53
C ALA A 328 9.33 -8.46 8.00
N VAL A 329 9.97 -9.60 8.33
CA VAL A 329 10.61 -9.85 9.63
C VAL A 329 12.04 -10.30 9.45
N ASP A 330 12.95 -9.95 10.38
CA ASP A 330 14.31 -10.46 10.45
C ASP A 330 14.30 -11.81 11.20
N LEU A 331 14.72 -12.85 10.55
CA LEU A 331 14.90 -14.20 11.12
C LEU A 331 16.35 -14.43 11.61
N GLY A 332 17.04 -13.35 11.87
CA GLY A 332 18.43 -13.30 12.31
C GLY A 332 19.40 -12.99 11.18
N SER A 333 20.36 -12.10 11.47
CA SER A 333 21.42 -11.68 10.55
C SER A 333 20.93 -11.06 9.24
N ASN A 334 19.85 -10.28 9.29
CA ASN A 334 19.17 -9.69 8.13
C ASN A 334 18.65 -10.72 7.11
N ARG A 335 18.31 -11.92 7.55
CA ARG A 335 17.60 -12.88 6.72
C ARG A 335 16.10 -12.62 6.80
N SER A 336 15.53 -12.08 5.77
CA SER A 336 14.11 -11.71 5.79
C SER A 336 13.17 -12.86 5.47
N GLY A 337 12.07 -12.93 6.24
CA GLY A 337 10.88 -13.72 5.97
C GLY A 337 9.66 -12.83 5.84
N VAL A 338 8.55 -13.39 5.34
CA VAL A 338 7.27 -12.69 5.24
C VAL A 338 6.33 -13.18 6.32
N ARG A 339 6.02 -12.34 7.29
CA ARG A 339 4.96 -12.54 8.28
C ARG A 339 3.62 -12.16 7.65
N TRP A 340 2.59 -12.96 7.89
CA TRP A 340 1.24 -12.71 7.42
C TRP A 340 0.22 -13.02 8.51
N TYR A 341 -0.95 -12.39 8.40
CA TYR A 341 -2.07 -12.52 9.32
C TYR A 341 -3.38 -12.62 8.57
N GLU A 342 -4.30 -13.44 9.09
CA GLU A 342 -5.72 -13.30 8.87
C GLU A 342 -6.36 -12.89 10.19
N LEU A 343 -6.91 -11.69 10.22
CA LEU A 343 -7.71 -11.20 11.34
C LEU A 343 -9.19 -11.42 11.03
N ARG A 344 -9.97 -11.71 12.06
CA ARG A 344 -11.44 -11.86 11.94
C ARG A 344 -12.15 -11.01 12.98
N ASP A 345 -13.28 -10.47 12.55
CA ASP A 345 -14.27 -9.75 13.36
C ASP A 345 -15.63 -10.40 13.17
N ALA A 346 -16.32 -10.75 14.26
CA ALA A 346 -17.65 -11.39 14.24
C ALA A 346 -18.79 -10.38 14.02
N ASN A 347 -18.56 -9.28 13.34
CA ASN A 347 -19.44 -8.11 13.16
C ASN A 347 -19.74 -7.37 14.46
N ASP A 348 -18.82 -7.38 15.39
CA ASP A 348 -18.92 -6.69 16.69
C ASP A 348 -17.83 -5.64 16.89
N GLY A 349 -16.96 -5.44 15.90
CA GLY A 349 -15.82 -4.52 15.93
C GLY A 349 -14.61 -5.06 16.68
N ASN A 350 -14.67 -6.28 17.24
CA ASN A 350 -13.57 -6.90 17.96
C ASN A 350 -12.78 -7.84 17.05
N TRP A 351 -11.63 -7.40 16.62
CA TRP A 351 -10.72 -8.17 15.79
C TRP A 351 -9.94 -9.21 16.60
N THR A 352 -9.77 -10.39 16.05
CA THR A 352 -8.98 -11.47 16.62
C THR A 352 -8.03 -12.04 15.57
N VAL A 353 -6.88 -12.57 16.01
CA VAL A 353 -5.98 -13.30 15.12
C VAL A 353 -6.60 -14.70 14.89
N PHE A 354 -7.12 -14.92 13.69
CA PHE A 354 -7.62 -16.24 13.31
C PHE A 354 -6.48 -17.18 12.95
N GLN A 355 -5.51 -16.70 12.17
CA GLN A 355 -4.27 -17.40 11.87
C GLN A 355 -3.14 -16.42 11.52
N GLN A 356 -1.92 -16.88 11.72
CA GLN A 356 -0.70 -16.15 11.40
C GLN A 356 0.44 -17.10 11.11
N GLY A 357 1.44 -16.62 10.38
CA GLY A 357 2.66 -17.39 10.11
C GLY A 357 3.73 -16.53 9.47
N THR A 358 4.97 -17.01 9.52
CA THR A 358 6.11 -16.39 8.82
C THR A 358 6.60 -17.34 7.74
N TYR A 359 6.34 -17.01 6.50
CA TYR A 359 6.75 -17.83 5.37
C TYR A 359 8.24 -17.61 5.06
N SER A 360 9.04 -18.63 5.36
CA SER A 360 10.48 -18.64 5.13
C SER A 360 11.02 -20.05 4.91
N PRO A 361 10.56 -20.78 3.89
CA PRO A 361 11.12 -22.09 3.56
C PRO A 361 12.58 -21.94 3.10
N GLY A 362 13.40 -22.95 3.43
CA GLY A 362 14.84 -22.94 3.19
C GLY A 362 15.59 -22.04 4.17
N THR A 363 16.91 -21.99 4.03
CA THR A 363 17.80 -21.40 5.05
C THR A 363 18.49 -20.11 4.62
N THR A 364 18.53 -19.78 3.34
CA THR A 364 19.34 -18.69 2.79
C THR A 364 18.57 -17.64 2.01
N MET A 365 17.38 -18.01 1.51
CA MET A 365 16.53 -17.12 0.71
C MET A 365 15.95 -15.99 1.54
N ASN A 366 16.14 -14.75 1.09
CA ASN A 366 15.44 -13.59 1.58
C ASN A 366 14.08 -13.42 0.88
N ARG A 367 13.06 -13.03 1.65
CA ARG A 367 11.69 -12.73 1.18
C ARG A 367 11.20 -11.46 1.85
N TRP A 368 10.78 -10.46 1.07
CA TRP A 368 10.35 -9.17 1.62
C TRP A 368 9.40 -8.45 0.65
N MET A 369 8.89 -7.28 1.04
CA MET A 369 7.95 -6.46 0.25
C MET A 369 6.82 -7.31 -0.33
N SER A 370 6.10 -7.95 0.57
CA SER A 370 4.98 -8.83 0.23
C SER A 370 3.72 -8.03 -0.14
N SER A 371 2.85 -8.68 -0.90
CA SER A 371 1.47 -8.27 -1.10
C SER A 371 0.60 -9.51 -0.96
N ALA A 372 -0.39 -9.45 -0.07
CA ALA A 372 -1.27 -10.59 0.24
C ALA A 372 -2.72 -10.24 -0.09
N ALA A 373 -3.47 -11.23 -0.56
CA ALA A 373 -4.90 -11.11 -0.82
C ALA A 373 -5.61 -12.43 -0.63
N MET A 374 -6.88 -12.37 -0.25
CA MET A 374 -7.78 -13.52 -0.08
C MET A 374 -8.78 -13.56 -1.24
N ASP A 375 -9.03 -14.76 -1.76
CA ASP A 375 -10.06 -14.98 -2.77
C ASP A 375 -11.45 -15.24 -2.16
N ASN A 376 -12.47 -15.39 -3.00
CA ASN A 376 -13.85 -15.66 -2.58
C ASN A 376 -14.08 -17.05 -1.95
N TYR A 377 -13.04 -17.88 -1.85
CA TYR A 377 -13.07 -19.18 -1.19
C TYR A 377 -12.31 -19.17 0.13
N GLY A 378 -11.70 -18.03 0.51
CA GLY A 378 -10.87 -17.90 1.71
C GLY A 378 -9.44 -18.37 1.53
N ASN A 379 -8.97 -18.61 0.30
CA ASN A 379 -7.58 -18.92 0.04
C ASN A 379 -6.77 -17.62 0.04
N ILE A 380 -5.64 -17.61 0.76
CA ILE A 380 -4.71 -16.48 0.80
C ILE A 380 -3.59 -16.73 -0.21
N GLY A 381 -3.44 -15.83 -1.15
CA GLY A 381 -2.30 -15.75 -2.06
C GLY A 381 -1.35 -14.63 -1.63
N MET A 382 -0.05 -14.88 -1.78
CA MET A 382 0.96 -13.90 -1.41
C MET A 382 2.05 -13.85 -2.49
N ALA A 383 2.36 -12.64 -2.96
CA ALA A 383 3.52 -12.36 -3.79
C ALA A 383 4.57 -11.59 -2.98
N TYR A 384 5.83 -11.80 -3.25
CA TYR A 384 6.93 -11.16 -2.52
C TYR A 384 8.20 -11.08 -3.37
N SER A 385 9.09 -10.18 -3.00
CA SER A 385 10.44 -10.12 -3.56
C SER A 385 11.31 -11.23 -2.99
N ILE A 386 12.20 -11.79 -3.82
CA ILE A 386 13.18 -12.81 -3.43
C ILE A 386 14.60 -12.42 -3.82
N CYS A 387 15.57 -12.88 -3.03
CA CYS A 387 16.99 -12.80 -3.35
C CYS A 387 17.77 -13.80 -2.51
N ASP A 388 18.76 -14.49 -3.10
CA ASP A 388 19.67 -15.36 -2.35
C ASP A 388 21.10 -15.21 -2.86
N PRO A 389 21.93 -14.42 -2.18
CA PRO A 389 23.31 -14.22 -2.60
C PRO A 389 24.15 -15.51 -2.50
N SER A 390 23.83 -16.42 -1.58
CA SER A 390 24.55 -17.68 -1.38
C SER A 390 24.36 -18.65 -2.53
N ASN A 391 23.19 -18.62 -3.18
CA ASN A 391 22.82 -19.46 -4.31
C ASN A 391 22.78 -18.71 -5.65
N THR A 392 23.31 -17.49 -5.70
CA THR A 392 23.36 -16.64 -6.89
C THR A 392 21.97 -16.38 -7.48
N ILE A 393 20.93 -16.23 -6.61
CA ILE A 393 19.59 -15.82 -7.00
C ILE A 393 19.50 -14.30 -6.91
N TYR A 394 19.42 -13.66 -8.06
CA TYR A 394 19.26 -12.21 -8.16
C TYR A 394 17.87 -11.76 -7.70
N PRO A 395 17.70 -10.47 -7.37
CA PRO A 395 16.39 -9.93 -7.00
C PRO A 395 15.33 -10.23 -8.06
N GLY A 396 14.21 -10.79 -7.63
CA GLY A 396 13.10 -11.18 -8.46
C GLY A 396 11.79 -11.23 -7.67
N LEU A 397 10.72 -11.69 -8.30
CA LEU A 397 9.40 -11.86 -7.70
C LEU A 397 9.03 -13.34 -7.65
N ALA A 398 8.32 -13.76 -6.59
CA ALA A 398 7.75 -15.09 -6.42
C ALA A 398 6.32 -15.02 -5.85
#